data_25d045e7f686dc3284033b931b9b43eb
#
_entry.id   25d045e7f686dc3284033b931b9b43eb
#
_cell.length_a   1.000
_cell.length_b   1.000
_cell.length_c   1.000
_cell.angle_alpha   90.00
_cell.angle_beta   90.00
_cell.angle_gamma   90.00
#
_symmetry.space_group_name_H-M   'P 1'
#
loop_
_entity.id
_entity.type
_entity.pdbx_description
1 polymer ?
#
loop_
_entity_poly.entity_id
_entity_poly.type
_entity_poly.pdbx_seq_one_letter_code
_entity_poly.pdbx_strand_id
1 'polypeptide(L)'
;RAQFSVGNFLEKLNWPVFADTTSGFRFGNLSQRIDLADQLLLQDQWRKAVPEVWIHLGNQCVSKRWLQWWQDCKSTHKIVLTNHSNRQDPSQRPHWRLQLDWEALDEILSSTEVSSSRTQWLELWKQGSQALEEQAVRWWDKTERFGEVSIVRELVCQIPIEHALFVGNSLPIREVD
;
A
#
# COMPACT_ATOMS: atom_id res chain seq x y z
N ARG A 1 -5.47 -3.84 19.11
CA ARG A 1 -5.02 -5.24 18.88
C ARG A 1 -4.99 -5.58 17.41
N ALA A 2 -6.10 -5.49 16.66
CA ALA A 2 -6.18 -5.82 15.23
C ALA A 2 -5.08 -5.19 14.37
N GLN A 3 -4.81 -3.89 14.51
CA GLN A 3 -3.73 -3.21 13.78
C GLN A 3 -2.34 -3.77 14.16
N PHE A 4 -2.14 -4.16 15.39
CA PHE A 4 -0.89 -4.77 15.85
C PHE A 4 -0.66 -6.14 15.20
N SER A 5 -1.68 -7.01 15.16
CA SER A 5 -1.58 -8.33 14.53
C SER A 5 -1.32 -8.24 13.02
N VAL A 6 -1.98 -7.28 12.33
CA VAL A 6 -1.70 -7.01 10.92
C VAL A 6 -0.26 -6.49 10.74
N GLY A 7 0.22 -5.59 11.59
CA GLY A 7 1.60 -5.09 11.56
C GLY A 7 2.62 -6.22 11.68
N ASN A 8 2.48 -7.08 12.68
CA ASN A 8 3.32 -8.26 12.88
C ASN A 8 3.33 -9.19 11.66
N PHE A 9 2.15 -9.38 11.05
CA PHE A 9 2.02 -10.19 9.84
C PHE A 9 2.82 -9.60 8.68
N LEU A 10 2.71 -8.30 8.44
CA LEU A 10 3.42 -7.61 7.37
C LEU A 10 4.94 -7.62 7.59
N GLU A 11 5.40 -7.37 8.82
CA GLU A 11 6.81 -7.41 9.18
C GLU A 11 7.43 -8.80 8.98
N LYS A 12 6.71 -9.84 9.40
CA LYS A 12 7.21 -11.22 9.28
C LYS A 12 7.26 -11.69 7.83
N LEU A 13 6.31 -11.30 6.98
CA LEU A 13 6.35 -11.60 5.54
C LEU A 13 7.53 -10.92 4.86
N ASN A 14 7.91 -9.74 5.30
CA ASN A 14 8.99 -8.94 4.72
C ASN A 14 8.85 -8.74 3.19
N TRP A 15 7.61 -8.50 2.75
CA TRP A 15 7.24 -8.21 1.37
C TRP A 15 6.97 -6.73 1.17
N PRO A 16 7.03 -6.19 -0.06
CA PRO A 16 6.59 -4.83 -0.33
C PRO A 16 5.14 -4.63 0.11
N VAL A 17 4.90 -3.59 0.89
CA VAL A 17 3.57 -3.23 1.37
C VAL A 17 3.14 -1.91 0.74
N PHE A 18 2.02 -1.96 0.07
CA PHE A 18 1.40 -0.81 -0.57
C PHE A 18 0.18 -0.40 0.25
N ALA A 19 0.40 0.56 1.12
CA ALA A 19 -0.61 1.04 2.06
C ALA A 19 -1.29 2.29 1.51
N ASP A 20 -2.61 2.26 1.37
CA ASP A 20 -3.37 3.48 1.05
C ASP A 20 -3.73 4.28 2.30
N THR A 21 -4.26 5.49 2.13
CA THR A 21 -4.62 6.40 3.20
C THR A 21 -5.62 5.83 4.19
N THR A 22 -6.43 4.84 3.79
CA THR A 22 -7.48 4.25 4.63
C THR A 22 -6.97 3.10 5.48
N SER A 23 -5.77 2.59 5.21
CA SER A 23 -5.24 1.39 5.84
C SER A 23 -4.75 1.57 7.28
N GLY A 24 -4.46 2.80 7.72
CA GLY A 24 -3.79 3.09 8.99
C GLY A 24 -2.28 2.77 8.99
N PHE A 25 -1.74 2.20 7.91
CA PHE A 25 -0.31 1.92 7.73
C PHE A 25 0.40 2.93 6.84
N ARG A 26 -0.36 3.80 6.17
CA ARG A 26 0.19 4.83 5.26
C ARG A 26 1.10 5.82 5.97
N PHE A 27 0.75 6.20 7.20
CA PHE A 27 1.47 7.20 8.00
C PHE A 27 2.24 6.60 9.18
N GLY A 28 2.24 5.27 9.34
CA GLY A 28 2.93 4.57 10.41
C GLY A 28 4.37 4.19 10.06
N ASN A 29 5.09 3.66 11.05
CA ASN A 29 6.45 3.15 10.88
C ASN A 29 6.42 1.69 10.43
N LEU A 30 6.17 1.44 9.17
CA LEU A 30 6.25 0.10 8.58
C LEU A 30 7.43 0.07 7.60
N SER A 31 8.47 -0.70 7.95
CA SER A 31 9.72 -0.74 7.17
C SER A 31 9.56 -1.33 5.77
N GLN A 32 8.50 -2.12 5.53
CA GLN A 32 8.18 -2.74 4.25
C GLN A 32 7.31 -1.85 3.35
N ARG A 33 6.88 -0.68 3.86
CA ARG A 33 6.03 0.25 3.08
C ARG A 33 6.79 0.80 1.88
N ILE A 34 6.11 0.84 0.76
CA ILE A 34 6.57 1.46 -0.48
C ILE A 34 5.77 2.74 -0.70
N ASP A 35 6.44 3.86 -0.56
CA ASP A 35 5.85 5.17 -0.82
C ASP A 35 5.84 5.49 -2.32
N LEU A 36 4.96 6.38 -2.76
CA LEU A 36 4.81 6.78 -4.17
C LEU A 36 4.61 5.59 -5.14
N ALA A 37 4.09 4.48 -4.65
CA ALA A 37 3.91 3.27 -5.43
C ALA A 37 2.94 3.47 -6.61
N ASP A 38 1.92 4.31 -6.45
CA ASP A 38 0.98 4.67 -7.52
C ASP A 38 1.71 5.38 -8.67
N GLN A 39 2.67 6.24 -8.36
CA GLN A 39 3.49 6.96 -9.32
C GLN A 39 4.51 6.04 -10.02
N LEU A 40 5.08 5.07 -9.30
CA LEU A 40 5.93 4.04 -9.91
C LEU A 40 5.20 3.28 -11.02
N LEU A 41 3.92 2.94 -10.82
CA LEU A 41 3.11 2.25 -11.79
C LEU A 41 2.79 3.07 -13.07
N LEU A 42 3.18 4.34 -13.16
CA LEU A 42 3.16 5.07 -14.43
C LEU A 42 4.20 4.56 -15.42
N GLN A 43 5.25 3.92 -14.94
CA GLN A 43 6.32 3.37 -15.77
C GLN A 43 6.09 1.89 -16.06
N ASP A 44 6.30 1.50 -17.31
CA ASP A 44 6.08 0.13 -17.80
C ASP A 44 6.90 -0.93 -17.05
N GLN A 45 8.12 -0.59 -16.66
CA GLN A 45 8.98 -1.52 -15.92
C GLN A 45 8.34 -2.00 -14.61
N TRP A 46 7.68 -1.10 -13.86
CA TRP A 46 7.01 -1.45 -12.61
C TRP A 46 5.73 -2.23 -12.85
N ARG A 47 4.98 -1.89 -13.90
CA ARG A 47 3.79 -2.68 -14.28
C ARG A 47 4.13 -4.10 -14.73
N LYS A 48 5.31 -4.30 -15.31
CA LYS A 48 5.81 -5.62 -15.71
C LYS A 48 6.45 -6.40 -14.57
N ALA A 49 6.74 -5.76 -13.45
CA ALA A 49 7.25 -6.39 -12.24
C ALA A 49 6.10 -7.13 -11.51
N VAL A 50 5.65 -8.24 -12.10
CA VAL A 50 4.49 -9.00 -11.64
C VAL A 50 4.85 -9.87 -10.44
N PRO A 51 4.14 -9.76 -9.28
CA PRO A 51 4.36 -10.62 -8.14
C PRO A 51 3.83 -12.04 -8.39
N GLU A 52 4.44 -13.05 -7.79
CA GLU A 52 3.91 -14.42 -7.80
C GLU A 52 2.65 -14.54 -6.91
N VAL A 53 2.66 -13.85 -5.79
CA VAL A 53 1.57 -13.84 -4.82
C VAL A 53 1.21 -12.39 -4.47
N TRP A 54 -0.07 -12.12 -4.42
CA TRP A 54 -0.63 -10.85 -3.97
C TRP A 54 -1.62 -11.08 -2.84
N ILE A 55 -1.34 -10.52 -1.68
CA ILE A 55 -2.26 -10.53 -0.54
C ILE A 55 -2.90 -9.15 -0.44
N HIS A 56 -4.21 -9.09 -0.59
CA HIS A 56 -4.99 -7.88 -0.39
C HIS A 56 -5.66 -7.94 0.98
N LEU A 57 -5.42 -6.93 1.81
CA LEU A 57 -5.97 -6.84 3.16
C LEU A 57 -7.08 -5.79 3.22
N GLY A 58 -8.25 -6.20 3.64
CA GLY A 58 -9.38 -5.30 3.88
C GLY A 58 -10.19 -4.93 2.65
N ASN A 59 -10.49 -3.65 2.52
CA ASN A 59 -11.41 -3.11 1.53
C ASN A 59 -10.72 -2.70 0.22
N GLN A 60 -11.52 -2.21 -0.73
CA GLN A 60 -11.02 -1.69 -1.98
C GLN A 60 -10.10 -0.49 -1.76
N CYS A 61 -8.92 -0.52 -2.39
CA CYS A 61 -7.99 0.60 -2.35
C CYS A 61 -8.46 1.79 -3.21
N VAL A 62 -7.96 2.98 -2.88
CA VAL A 62 -8.33 4.24 -3.53
C VAL A 62 -7.78 4.35 -4.95
N SER A 63 -6.59 3.80 -5.21
CA SER A 63 -5.90 3.95 -6.47
C SER A 63 -6.50 3.10 -7.60
N LYS A 64 -6.85 3.75 -8.71
CA LYS A 64 -7.24 3.06 -9.96
C LYS A 64 -6.09 2.29 -10.60
N ARG A 65 -4.85 2.78 -10.49
CA ARG A 65 -3.68 2.11 -11.09
C ARG A 65 -3.40 0.79 -10.40
N TRP A 66 -3.55 0.73 -9.08
CA TRP A 66 -3.49 -0.50 -8.31
C TRP A 66 -4.53 -1.51 -8.78
N LEU A 67 -5.77 -1.06 -8.94
CA LEU A 67 -6.86 -1.92 -9.42
C LEU A 67 -6.57 -2.46 -10.82
N GLN A 68 -6.07 -1.61 -11.71
CA GLN A 68 -5.69 -2.01 -13.06
C GLN A 68 -4.54 -3.01 -13.03
N TRP A 69 -3.48 -2.72 -12.29
CA TRP A 69 -2.33 -3.62 -12.16
C TRP A 69 -2.74 -4.97 -11.55
N TRP A 70 -3.58 -4.95 -10.52
CA TRP A 70 -4.18 -6.17 -9.97
C TRP A 70 -4.90 -6.99 -11.06
N GLN A 71 -5.67 -6.36 -11.92
CA GLN A 71 -6.41 -7.04 -12.99
C GLN A 71 -5.46 -7.58 -14.07
N ASP A 72 -4.41 -6.84 -14.41
CA ASP A 72 -3.44 -7.20 -15.45
C ASP A 72 -2.49 -8.31 -15.03
N CYS A 73 -2.22 -8.47 -13.74
CA CYS A 73 -1.39 -9.56 -13.19
C CYS A 73 -2.13 -10.91 -13.22
N LYS A 74 -2.21 -11.53 -14.40
CA LYS A 74 -3.00 -12.75 -14.61
C LYS A 74 -2.36 -14.00 -14.00
N SER A 75 -1.04 -14.08 -13.95
CA SER A 75 -0.28 -15.21 -13.40
C SER A 75 -0.12 -15.18 -11.88
N THR A 76 -0.54 -14.12 -11.23
CA THR A 76 -0.39 -13.92 -9.79
C THR A 76 -1.44 -14.69 -9.01
N HIS A 77 -1.02 -15.39 -7.96
CA HIS A 77 -1.93 -15.95 -6.97
C HIS A 77 -2.51 -14.83 -6.09
N LYS A 78 -3.80 -14.58 -6.21
CA LYS A 78 -4.50 -13.46 -5.58
C LYS A 78 -5.28 -13.96 -4.37
N ILE A 79 -4.92 -13.44 -3.20
CA ILE A 79 -5.54 -13.77 -1.92
C ILE A 79 -6.15 -12.50 -1.33
N VAL A 80 -7.41 -12.55 -0.96
CA VAL A 80 -8.07 -11.47 -0.23
C VAL A 80 -8.34 -11.92 1.19
N LEU A 81 -7.83 -11.18 2.16
CA LEU A 81 -8.10 -11.35 3.58
C LEU A 81 -9.00 -10.20 4.05
N THR A 82 -10.07 -10.52 4.73
CA THR A 82 -11.04 -9.53 5.19
C THR A 82 -11.67 -9.96 6.52
N ASN A 83 -12.08 -9.00 7.33
CA ASN A 83 -12.78 -9.26 8.59
C ASN A 83 -14.30 -9.09 8.51
N HIS A 84 -14.83 -8.88 7.29
CA HIS A 84 -16.28 -8.72 7.09
C HIS A 84 -16.80 -9.53 5.91
N SER A 85 -18.08 -9.79 5.90
CA SER A 85 -18.76 -10.61 4.88
C SER A 85 -18.96 -9.89 3.55
N ASN A 86 -18.97 -8.56 3.55
CA ASN A 86 -19.19 -7.78 2.33
C ASN A 86 -18.09 -8.01 1.31
N ARG A 87 -18.49 -8.22 0.07
CA ARG A 87 -17.57 -8.44 -1.02
C ARG A 87 -17.15 -7.11 -1.64
N GLN A 88 -15.95 -6.67 -1.31
CA GLN A 88 -15.36 -5.41 -1.78
C GLN A 88 -13.99 -5.64 -2.45
N ASP A 89 -13.75 -6.83 -2.96
CA ASP A 89 -12.51 -7.12 -3.65
C ASP A 89 -12.46 -6.38 -5.02
N PRO A 90 -11.29 -5.82 -5.40
CA PRO A 90 -11.17 -4.91 -6.54
C PRO A 90 -11.51 -5.55 -7.89
N SER A 91 -11.22 -6.83 -8.04
CA SER A 91 -11.39 -7.55 -9.31
C SER A 91 -12.59 -8.47 -9.33
N GLN A 92 -13.21 -8.69 -8.19
CA GLN A 92 -14.23 -9.72 -7.97
C GLN A 92 -13.81 -11.14 -8.39
N ARG A 93 -12.49 -11.37 -8.57
CA ARG A 93 -11.90 -12.63 -9.04
C ARG A 93 -10.61 -12.98 -8.28
N PRO A 94 -10.58 -12.95 -6.93
CA PRO A 94 -9.45 -13.51 -6.22
C PRO A 94 -9.44 -15.02 -6.38
N HIS A 95 -8.28 -15.66 -6.34
CA HIS A 95 -8.18 -17.11 -6.25
C HIS A 95 -8.67 -17.61 -4.90
N TRP A 96 -8.38 -16.84 -3.83
CA TRP A 96 -8.76 -17.16 -2.47
C TRP A 96 -9.33 -15.93 -1.79
N ARG A 97 -10.42 -16.08 -1.11
CA ARG A 97 -10.99 -15.07 -0.23
C ARG A 97 -11.25 -15.70 1.12
N LEU A 98 -10.57 -15.21 2.14
CA LEU A 98 -10.67 -15.70 3.50
C LEU A 98 -11.24 -14.58 4.38
N GLN A 99 -12.30 -14.90 5.09
CA GLN A 99 -12.83 -14.05 6.14
C GLN A 99 -12.28 -14.55 7.48
N LEU A 100 -11.60 -13.66 8.20
CA LEU A 100 -10.99 -13.97 9.50
C LEU A 100 -10.94 -12.72 10.37
N ASP A 101 -10.89 -12.92 11.67
CA ASP A 101 -10.53 -11.85 12.58
C ASP A 101 -9.03 -11.57 12.47
N TRP A 102 -8.64 -10.30 12.54
CA TRP A 102 -7.23 -9.92 12.31
C TRP A 102 -6.29 -10.55 13.34
N GLU A 103 -6.77 -10.84 14.55
CA GLU A 103 -6.03 -11.53 15.60
C GLU A 103 -5.62 -12.96 15.20
N ALA A 104 -6.40 -13.61 14.33
CA ALA A 104 -6.05 -14.94 13.81
C ALA A 104 -4.77 -14.95 12.95
N LEU A 105 -4.32 -13.79 12.47
CA LEU A 105 -3.04 -13.67 11.76
C LEU A 105 -1.85 -14.04 12.66
N ASP A 106 -1.91 -13.75 13.96
CA ASP A 106 -0.86 -14.12 14.90
C ASP A 106 -0.73 -15.65 15.05
N GLU A 107 -1.85 -16.37 15.02
CA GLU A 107 -1.87 -17.84 15.05
C GLU A 107 -1.29 -18.44 13.76
N ILE A 108 -1.68 -17.90 12.61
CA ILE A 108 -1.15 -18.30 11.28
C ILE A 108 0.36 -18.10 11.26
N LEU A 109 0.85 -16.94 11.74
CA LEU A 109 2.28 -16.65 11.79
C LEU A 109 3.04 -17.59 12.70
N SER A 110 2.45 -17.98 13.83
CA SER A 110 3.08 -18.88 14.79
C SER A 110 3.27 -20.30 14.24
N SER A 111 2.38 -20.71 13.34
CA SER A 111 2.37 -22.04 12.71
C SER A 111 3.10 -22.10 11.37
N THR A 112 3.58 -20.98 10.85
CA THR A 112 4.15 -20.90 9.49
C THR A 112 5.61 -20.48 9.53
N GLU A 113 6.48 -21.29 8.92
CA GLU A 113 7.84 -20.87 8.61
C GLU A 113 7.82 -19.97 7.36
N VAL A 114 8.13 -18.70 7.54
CA VAL A 114 8.26 -17.75 6.43
C VAL A 114 9.72 -17.70 6.00
N SER A 115 9.98 -18.14 4.77
CA SER A 115 11.34 -18.03 4.21
C SER A 115 11.71 -16.56 3.96
N SER A 116 12.84 -16.14 4.53
CA SER A 116 13.39 -14.79 4.38
C SER A 116 14.01 -14.49 3.00
N SER A 117 13.92 -15.41 2.05
CA SER A 117 14.69 -15.37 0.79
C SER A 117 14.27 -14.30 -0.24
N ARG A 118 13.33 -13.42 0.08
CA ARG A 118 12.74 -12.46 -0.88
C ARG A 118 13.11 -10.99 -0.63
N THR A 119 14.20 -10.74 0.06
CA THR A 119 14.71 -9.40 0.36
C THR A 119 14.96 -8.57 -0.91
N GLN A 120 15.41 -9.20 -2.00
CA GLN A 120 15.71 -8.51 -3.26
C GLN A 120 14.48 -7.84 -3.90
N TRP A 121 13.31 -8.47 -3.80
CA TRP A 121 12.07 -7.90 -4.32
C TRP A 121 11.63 -6.66 -3.56
N LEU A 122 11.70 -6.71 -2.24
CA LEU A 122 11.43 -5.55 -1.38
C LEU A 122 12.42 -4.41 -1.64
N GLU A 123 13.70 -4.72 -1.72
CA GLU A 123 14.75 -3.73 -1.97
C GLU A 123 14.60 -3.06 -3.35
N LEU A 124 14.21 -3.82 -4.37
CA LEU A 124 13.92 -3.25 -5.69
C LEU A 124 12.84 -2.15 -5.61
N TRP A 125 11.71 -2.45 -4.95
CA TRP A 125 10.62 -1.48 -4.79
C TRP A 125 11.02 -0.28 -3.93
N LYS A 126 11.78 -0.50 -2.86
CA LYS A 126 12.30 0.59 -2.01
C LYS A 126 13.23 1.52 -2.79
N GLN A 127 14.16 0.99 -3.56
CA GLN A 127 15.05 1.79 -4.39
C GLN A 127 14.27 2.63 -5.41
N GLY A 128 13.26 2.04 -6.04
CA GLY A 128 12.39 2.77 -6.95
C GLY A 128 11.62 3.89 -6.26
N SER A 129 11.05 3.62 -5.11
CA SER A 129 10.35 4.60 -4.27
C SER A 129 11.27 5.75 -3.86
N GLN A 130 12.44 5.43 -3.33
CA GLN A 130 13.42 6.43 -2.92
C GLN A 130 13.90 7.31 -4.07
N ALA A 131 14.21 6.72 -5.23
CA ALA A 131 14.64 7.48 -6.40
C ALA A 131 13.55 8.45 -6.88
N LEU A 132 12.27 8.03 -6.80
CA LEU A 132 11.14 8.87 -7.17
C LEU A 132 10.92 9.99 -6.14
N GLU A 133 11.04 9.70 -4.86
CA GLU A 133 10.93 10.68 -3.77
C GLU A 133 12.01 11.78 -3.91
N GLU A 134 13.26 11.41 -4.17
CA GLU A 134 14.35 12.36 -4.41
C GLU A 134 14.06 13.26 -5.63
N GLN A 135 13.45 12.72 -6.67
CA GLN A 135 13.03 13.52 -7.83
C GLN A 135 11.87 14.45 -7.49
N ALA A 136 10.89 13.99 -6.72
CA ALA A 136 9.76 14.79 -6.28
C ALA A 136 10.21 15.96 -5.41
N VAL A 137 11.10 15.73 -4.44
CA VAL A 137 11.67 16.79 -3.60
C VAL A 137 12.37 17.83 -4.46
N ARG A 138 13.24 17.40 -5.39
CA ARG A 138 13.95 18.33 -6.31
C ARG A 138 12.99 19.13 -7.20
N TRP A 139 11.88 18.53 -7.57
CA TRP A 139 10.87 19.22 -8.37
C TRP A 139 10.12 20.27 -7.53
N TRP A 140 9.74 19.95 -6.31
CA TRP A 140 9.07 20.90 -5.39
C TRP A 140 9.98 22.08 -5.05
N ASP A 141 11.26 21.84 -4.75
CA ASP A 141 12.23 22.90 -4.42
C ASP A 141 12.45 23.90 -5.57
N LYS A 142 12.24 23.46 -6.82
CA LYS A 142 12.41 24.28 -8.01
C LYS A 142 11.14 24.94 -8.52
N THR A 143 10.00 24.55 -7.99
CA THR A 143 8.71 24.94 -8.55
C THR A 143 8.01 25.91 -7.61
N GLU A 144 7.98 27.19 -7.96
CA GLU A 144 7.18 28.22 -7.28
C GLU A 144 5.66 28.05 -7.52
N ARG A 145 5.23 26.93 -8.05
CA ARG A 145 3.84 26.74 -8.43
C ARG A 145 3.02 26.27 -7.24
N PHE A 146 2.09 27.12 -6.85
CA PHE A 146 1.04 26.79 -5.91
C PHE A 146 -0.04 25.95 -6.61
N GLY A 147 -0.15 24.69 -6.26
CA GLY A 147 -1.09 23.74 -6.84
C GLY A 147 -1.75 22.86 -5.78
N GLU A 148 -2.79 22.10 -6.16
CA GLU A 148 -3.56 21.24 -5.24
C GLU A 148 -2.66 20.28 -4.45
N VAL A 149 -1.74 19.59 -5.11
CA VAL A 149 -0.79 18.66 -4.48
C VAL A 149 0.10 19.36 -3.44
N SER A 150 0.55 20.60 -3.76
CA SER A 150 1.38 21.37 -2.82
C SER A 150 0.59 21.79 -1.57
N ILE A 151 -0.69 22.14 -1.74
CA ILE A 151 -1.58 22.49 -0.63
C ILE A 151 -1.80 21.27 0.27
N VAL A 152 -2.13 20.12 -0.32
CA VAL A 152 -2.39 18.89 0.43
C VAL A 152 -1.15 18.44 1.19
N ARG A 153 0.02 18.47 0.54
CA ARG A 153 1.30 18.15 1.18
C ARG A 153 1.58 19.05 2.38
N GLU A 154 1.41 20.36 2.21
CA GLU A 154 1.65 21.32 3.27
C GLU A 154 0.68 21.13 4.43
N LEU A 155 -0.60 20.90 4.14
CA LEU A 155 -1.60 20.59 5.16
C LEU A 155 -1.22 19.34 5.97
N VAL A 156 -0.85 18.25 5.30
CA VAL A 156 -0.45 17.01 5.98
C VAL A 156 0.78 17.21 6.86
N CYS A 157 1.76 17.98 6.38
CA CYS A 157 2.97 18.29 7.15
C CYS A 157 2.70 19.18 8.38
N GLN A 158 1.68 20.03 8.34
CA GLN A 158 1.38 20.98 9.42
C GLN A 158 0.36 20.48 10.43
N ILE A 159 -0.35 19.38 10.14
CA ILE A 159 -1.33 18.84 11.07
C ILE A 159 -0.62 18.27 12.30
N PRO A 160 -0.94 18.75 13.52
CA PRO A 160 -0.38 18.18 14.74
C PRO A 160 -0.80 16.71 14.93
N ILE A 161 0.06 15.92 15.57
CA ILE A 161 -0.14 14.47 15.77
C ILE A 161 -1.49 14.12 16.41
N GLU A 162 -2.02 14.99 17.25
CA GLU A 162 -3.29 14.76 17.97
C GLU A 162 -4.53 15.21 17.17
N HIS A 163 -4.35 15.68 15.94
CA HIS A 163 -5.45 16.15 15.10
C HIS A 163 -5.78 15.15 14.01
N ALA A 164 -7.01 15.22 13.52
CA ALA A 164 -7.49 14.40 12.41
C ALA A 164 -7.75 15.25 11.17
N LEU A 165 -7.35 14.78 10.01
CA LEU A 165 -7.71 15.35 8.72
C LEU A 165 -8.88 14.58 8.14
N PHE A 166 -9.99 15.28 7.91
CA PHE A 166 -11.12 14.72 7.18
C PHE A 166 -11.00 15.09 5.70
N VAL A 167 -10.79 14.08 4.87
CA VAL A 167 -10.56 14.25 3.42
C VAL A 167 -11.78 13.78 2.65
N GLY A 168 -12.29 14.66 1.78
CA GLY A 168 -13.39 14.31 0.88
C GLY A 168 -12.95 13.37 -0.25
N ASN A 169 -13.94 12.72 -0.86
CA ASN A 169 -13.73 11.88 -2.05
C ASN A 169 -13.18 12.69 -3.24
N SER A 170 -12.80 11.95 -4.30
CA SER A 170 -12.29 12.48 -5.58
C SER A 170 -10.79 12.77 -5.55
N LEU A 171 -10.35 13.93 -6.00
CA LEU A 171 -8.93 14.26 -6.12
C LEU A 171 -8.21 14.39 -4.77
N PRO A 172 -8.76 15.06 -3.75
CA PRO A 172 -8.05 15.27 -2.49
C PRO A 172 -7.59 13.98 -1.81
N ILE A 173 -8.41 12.93 -1.77
CA ILE A 173 -7.99 11.68 -1.13
C ILE A 173 -6.86 10.97 -1.91
N ARG A 174 -6.77 11.18 -3.22
CA ARG A 174 -5.70 10.63 -4.05
C ARG A 174 -4.40 11.42 -3.97
N GLU A 175 -4.48 12.66 -3.54
CA GLU A 175 -3.31 13.53 -3.31
C GLU A 175 -2.72 13.31 -1.92
N VAL A 176 -3.53 12.85 -0.96
CA VAL A 176 -3.06 12.42 0.37
C VAL A 176 -2.43 11.02 0.31
N ASP A 177 -2.87 10.16 -0.62
CA ASP A 177 -2.37 8.80 -0.83
C ASP A 177 -1.00 8.81 -1.49
#